data_11ad2bb443ba1864a2f9489984131821
#
_entry.id   11ad2bb443ba1864a2f9489984131821
#
_cell.length_a   1.000
_cell.length_b   1.000
_cell.length_c   1.000
_cell.angle_alpha   90.00
_cell.angle_beta   90.00
_cell.angle_gamma   90.00
#
_symmetry.space_group_name_H-M   'P 1'
#
loop_
_entity.id
_entity.type
_entity.pdbx_description
1 polymer ?
#
loop_
_entity_poly.entity_id
_entity_poly.type
_entity_poly.pdbx_seq_one_letter_code
_entity_poly.pdbx_strand_id
1 'polypeptide(L)'
;MKNNHNLIYLQELNINDVNRNYVKWLNDYSVVRFTEQKFYKHTIKSVKKFVIEKKKEKDEFLLGIFLSNKKIHVGNIKLGPINYKHKYAEISYFIGEKKFQNLGLGSLAIKKVCKIAKTQYKLKKLIAGVYEKNIPSKKVLEKNKFILEGFISKKYLFEGRRISELIYGKLF
;
A
#
# COMPACT_ATOMS: atom_id res chain seq x y z
N MET A 1 -13.96 24.67 1.53
CA MET A 1 -13.45 23.33 1.24
C MET A 1 -13.00 22.69 2.53
N LYS A 2 -13.69 21.60 2.99
CA LYS A 2 -13.30 20.93 4.25
C LYS A 2 -11.88 20.36 4.11
N ASN A 3 -11.02 20.65 5.06
CA ASN A 3 -9.62 20.25 5.10
C ASN A 3 -9.52 18.71 5.21
N ASN A 4 -9.48 18.02 4.07
CA ASN A 4 -9.46 16.54 3.99
C ASN A 4 -8.15 15.90 4.53
N HIS A 5 -7.17 16.71 4.95
CA HIS A 5 -5.87 16.20 5.39
C HIS A 5 -5.91 15.39 6.68
N ASN A 6 -6.94 15.56 7.50
CA ASN A 6 -7.07 14.90 8.81
C ASN A 6 -8.06 13.70 8.81
N LEU A 7 -8.54 13.26 7.64
CA LEU A 7 -9.48 12.13 7.58
C LEU A 7 -8.86 10.80 7.98
N ILE A 8 -7.56 10.62 7.75
CA ILE A 8 -6.83 9.39 8.07
C ILE A 8 -5.50 9.72 8.74
N TYR A 9 -4.98 8.73 9.47
CA TYR A 9 -3.57 8.68 9.88
C TYR A 9 -2.95 7.33 9.50
N LEU A 10 -1.62 7.30 9.45
CA LEU A 10 -0.83 6.09 9.26
C LEU A 10 -0.16 5.75 10.59
N GLN A 11 -0.21 4.50 10.96
CA GLN A 11 0.44 3.96 12.17
C GLN A 11 1.02 2.60 11.84
N GLU A 12 2.22 2.31 12.35
CA GLU A 12 2.80 0.98 12.22
C GLU A 12 1.86 -0.06 12.84
N LEU A 13 1.58 -1.11 12.06
CA LEU A 13 0.70 -2.18 12.52
C LEU A 13 1.34 -2.98 13.64
N ASN A 14 0.51 -3.36 14.59
CA ASN A 14 0.89 -4.27 15.65
C ASN A 14 -0.07 -5.47 15.73
N ILE A 15 0.23 -6.42 16.57
CA ILE A 15 -0.54 -7.67 16.69
C ILE A 15 -2.02 -7.44 17.07
N ASN A 16 -2.33 -6.36 17.81
CA ASN A 16 -3.69 -6.03 18.25
C ASN A 16 -4.53 -5.45 17.10
N ASP A 17 -3.89 -4.93 16.05
CA ASP A 17 -4.59 -4.44 14.86
C ASP A 17 -5.08 -5.58 13.95
N VAL A 18 -4.56 -6.81 14.18
CA VAL A 18 -4.96 -7.99 13.41
C VAL A 18 -6.27 -8.54 13.94
N ASN A 19 -7.34 -8.30 13.21
CA ASN A 19 -8.70 -8.71 13.53
C ASN A 19 -9.36 -9.48 12.37
N ARG A 20 -10.59 -9.94 12.57
CA ARG A 20 -11.36 -10.70 11.57
C ARG A 20 -11.57 -9.90 10.27
N ASN A 21 -11.75 -8.58 10.35
CA ASN A 21 -11.96 -7.74 9.16
C ASN A 21 -10.69 -7.68 8.30
N TYR A 22 -9.53 -7.50 8.91
CA TYR A 22 -8.26 -7.50 8.19
C TYR A 22 -8.04 -8.83 7.46
N VAL A 23 -8.26 -9.97 8.13
CA VAL A 23 -8.16 -11.30 7.51
C VAL A 23 -9.19 -11.47 6.39
N LYS A 24 -10.43 -10.97 6.57
CA LYS A 24 -11.47 -10.99 5.53
C LYS A 24 -11.01 -10.25 4.27
N TRP A 25 -10.38 -9.08 4.41
CA TRP A 25 -9.85 -8.34 3.25
C TRP A 25 -8.80 -9.13 2.46
N LEU A 26 -7.89 -9.78 3.17
CA LEU A 26 -6.81 -10.55 2.55
C LEU A 26 -7.30 -11.83 1.84
N ASN A 27 -8.48 -12.33 2.21
CA ASN A 27 -9.14 -13.47 1.56
C ASN A 27 -10.24 -13.04 0.56
N ASP A 28 -10.48 -11.75 0.38
CA ASP A 28 -11.43 -11.24 -0.59
C ASP A 28 -10.73 -10.95 -1.91
N TYR A 29 -10.94 -11.80 -2.92
CA TYR A 29 -10.31 -11.65 -4.23
C TYR A 29 -10.53 -10.25 -4.82
N SER A 30 -11.71 -9.65 -4.65
CA SER A 30 -11.99 -8.32 -5.18
C SER A 30 -11.10 -7.23 -4.58
N VAL A 31 -10.59 -7.44 -3.35
CA VAL A 31 -9.66 -6.54 -2.65
C VAL A 31 -8.22 -6.81 -3.05
N VAL A 32 -7.83 -8.09 -3.12
CA VAL A 32 -6.42 -8.48 -3.27
C VAL A 32 -6.01 -8.88 -4.69
N ARG A 33 -6.92 -8.86 -5.67
CA ARG A 33 -6.67 -9.36 -7.04
C ARG A 33 -5.45 -8.74 -7.74
N PHE A 34 -5.06 -7.54 -7.36
CA PHE A 34 -3.88 -6.84 -7.86
C PHE A 34 -2.72 -6.81 -6.85
N THR A 35 -2.67 -7.80 -5.98
CA THR A 35 -1.58 -8.02 -5.01
C THR A 35 -1.18 -9.48 -5.01
N GLU A 36 0.00 -9.79 -4.46
CA GLU A 36 0.46 -11.17 -4.28
C GLU A 36 -0.36 -11.94 -3.24
N GLN A 37 -1.15 -11.24 -2.41
CA GLN A 37 -1.96 -11.85 -1.36
C GLN A 37 -3.05 -12.78 -1.92
N LYS A 38 -3.46 -12.60 -3.17
CA LYS A 38 -4.46 -13.45 -3.86
C LYS A 38 -4.06 -14.93 -3.98
N PHE A 39 -2.77 -15.24 -3.84
CA PHE A 39 -2.24 -16.60 -3.96
C PHE A 39 -2.24 -17.37 -2.64
N TYR A 40 -2.58 -16.71 -1.53
CA TYR A 40 -2.49 -17.30 -0.19
C TYR A 40 -3.85 -17.30 0.50
N LYS A 41 -4.06 -18.32 1.34
CA LYS A 41 -5.18 -18.35 2.29
C LYS A 41 -4.70 -17.81 3.63
N HIS A 42 -5.35 -16.75 4.10
CA HIS A 42 -4.96 -16.04 5.32
C HIS A 42 -5.82 -16.45 6.51
N THR A 43 -5.18 -16.60 7.66
CA THR A 43 -5.81 -16.83 8.97
C THR A 43 -5.35 -15.77 9.95
N ILE A 44 -6.06 -15.60 11.06
CA ILE A 44 -5.62 -14.71 12.16
C ILE A 44 -4.17 -15.03 12.57
N LYS A 45 -3.85 -16.33 12.69
CA LYS A 45 -2.51 -16.79 13.09
C LYS A 45 -1.44 -16.40 12.08
N SER A 46 -1.69 -16.64 10.77
CA SER A 46 -0.72 -16.30 9.72
C SER A 46 -0.51 -14.79 9.58
N VAL A 47 -1.57 -13.99 9.69
CA VAL A 47 -1.47 -12.52 9.60
C VAL A 47 -0.77 -11.95 10.83
N LYS A 48 -1.03 -12.46 12.03
CA LYS A 48 -0.29 -12.07 13.25
C LYS A 48 1.19 -12.38 13.13
N LYS A 49 1.53 -13.57 12.65
CA LYS A 49 2.93 -13.96 12.40
C LYS A 49 3.60 -12.99 11.43
N PHE A 50 2.95 -12.69 10.30
CA PHE A 50 3.45 -11.75 9.30
C PHE A 50 3.68 -10.35 9.87
N VAL A 51 2.74 -9.81 10.66
CA VAL A 51 2.90 -8.49 11.29
C VAL A 51 4.07 -8.47 12.28
N ILE A 52 4.26 -9.54 13.07
CA ILE A 52 5.40 -9.66 14.01
C ILE A 52 6.72 -9.71 13.24
N GLU A 53 6.79 -10.47 12.14
CA GLU A 53 7.99 -10.59 11.31
C GLU A 53 8.32 -9.24 10.66
N LYS A 54 7.32 -8.58 10.05
CA LYS A 54 7.50 -7.26 9.44
C LYS A 54 7.97 -6.18 10.42
N LYS A 55 7.55 -6.25 11.68
CA LYS A 55 8.02 -5.32 12.71
C LYS A 55 9.50 -5.47 13.08
N LYS A 56 10.13 -6.59 12.73
CA LYS A 56 11.57 -6.83 12.95
C LYS A 56 12.43 -6.30 11.80
N GLU A 57 11.84 -6.04 10.65
CA GLU A 57 12.54 -5.48 9.50
C GLU A 57 13.00 -4.06 9.80
N LYS A 58 14.21 -3.72 9.32
CA LYS A 58 14.80 -2.39 9.54
C LYS A 58 14.62 -1.45 8.35
N ASP A 59 14.23 -1.99 7.23
CA ASP A 59 14.12 -1.31 5.94
C ASP A 59 12.74 -1.43 5.30
N GLU A 60 11.78 -2.08 5.97
CA GLU A 60 10.43 -2.25 5.48
C GLU A 60 9.40 -2.00 6.60
N PHE A 61 8.47 -1.08 6.36
CA PHE A 61 7.47 -0.65 7.35
C PHE A 61 6.06 -0.93 6.84
N LEU A 62 5.32 -1.73 7.59
CA LEU A 62 3.91 -2.02 7.32
C LEU A 62 3.03 -1.10 8.16
N LEU A 63 2.39 -0.14 7.51
CA LEU A 63 1.55 0.87 8.15
C LEU A 63 0.07 0.57 7.90
N GLY A 64 -0.73 0.60 8.95
CA GLY A 64 -2.19 0.62 8.85
C GLY A 64 -2.70 2.00 8.45
N ILE A 65 -3.74 2.02 7.66
CA ILE A 65 -4.50 3.23 7.30
C ILE A 65 -5.73 3.27 8.21
N PHE A 66 -5.81 4.27 9.08
CA PHE A 66 -6.89 4.42 10.06
C PHE A 66 -7.69 5.68 9.83
N LEU A 67 -9.01 5.62 10.01
CA LEU A 67 -9.87 6.81 10.06
C LEU A 67 -9.63 7.57 11.35
N SER A 68 -9.35 8.87 11.26
CA SER A 68 -8.97 9.68 12.42
C SER A 68 -10.08 9.83 13.45
N ASN A 69 -11.34 9.95 13.02
CA ASN A 69 -12.49 10.21 13.90
C ASN A 69 -12.95 8.97 14.71
N LYS A 70 -12.68 7.76 14.20
CA LYS A 70 -13.17 6.50 14.81
C LYS A 70 -12.06 5.50 15.11
N LYS A 71 -10.80 5.79 14.76
CA LYS A 71 -9.66 4.89 14.85
C LYS A 71 -9.90 3.53 14.15
N ILE A 72 -10.74 3.53 13.10
CA ILE A 72 -11.08 2.30 12.37
C ILE A 72 -9.97 2.02 11.35
N HIS A 73 -9.41 0.81 11.40
CA HIS A 73 -8.49 0.28 10.41
C HIS A 73 -9.26 0.02 9.09
N VAL A 74 -8.79 0.57 7.97
CA VAL A 74 -9.49 0.50 6.68
C VAL A 74 -8.64 -0.01 5.53
N GLY A 75 -7.34 -0.17 5.73
CA GLY A 75 -6.40 -0.64 4.71
C GLY A 75 -4.96 -0.56 5.19
N ASN A 76 -4.02 -0.91 4.31
CA ASN A 76 -2.61 -0.88 4.62
C ASN A 76 -1.79 -0.19 3.53
N ILE A 77 -0.66 0.33 3.94
CA ILE A 77 0.38 0.83 3.04
C ILE A 77 1.75 0.36 3.56
N LYS A 78 2.56 -0.19 2.67
CA LYS A 78 3.92 -0.62 2.95
C LYS A 78 4.89 0.43 2.39
N LEU A 79 5.89 0.79 3.17
CA LEU A 79 7.04 1.58 2.76
C LEU A 79 8.28 0.68 2.87
N GLY A 80 8.92 0.40 1.77
CA GLY A 80 10.11 -0.45 1.72
C GLY A 80 9.96 -1.62 0.73
N PRO A 81 11.07 -2.34 0.45
CA PRO A 81 12.36 -2.16 1.12
C PRO A 81 13.01 -0.79 0.82
N ILE A 82 13.67 -0.24 1.84
CA ILE A 82 14.39 1.04 1.72
C ILE A 82 15.84 0.77 1.31
N ASN A 83 16.26 1.37 0.21
CA ASN A 83 17.67 1.44 -0.12
C ASN A 83 18.25 2.75 0.46
N TYR A 84 18.88 2.65 1.63
CA TYR A 84 19.45 3.80 2.33
C TYR A 84 20.63 4.45 1.58
N LYS A 85 21.41 3.67 0.80
CA LYS A 85 22.54 4.17 0.02
C LYS A 85 22.05 5.04 -1.14
N HIS A 86 21.09 4.56 -1.91
CA HIS A 86 20.50 5.28 -3.05
C HIS A 86 19.30 6.16 -2.66
N LYS A 87 18.89 6.15 -1.37
CA LYS A 87 17.80 6.98 -0.81
C LYS A 87 16.47 6.83 -1.55
N TYR A 88 16.08 5.59 -1.89
CA TYR A 88 14.77 5.29 -2.44
C TYR A 88 14.09 4.15 -1.68
N ALA A 89 12.78 4.01 -1.85
CA ALA A 89 12.00 2.89 -1.38
C ALA A 89 10.87 2.55 -2.35
N GLU A 90 10.37 1.33 -2.22
CA GLU A 90 9.12 0.92 -2.85
C GLU A 90 7.93 1.22 -1.95
N ILE A 91 6.75 1.41 -2.57
CA ILE A 91 5.48 1.48 -1.86
C ILE A 91 4.46 0.53 -2.49
N SER A 92 3.63 -0.05 -1.64
CA SER A 92 2.43 -0.78 -2.06
C SER A 92 1.29 -0.50 -1.07
N TYR A 93 0.04 -0.52 -1.54
CA TYR A 93 -1.09 -0.20 -0.68
C TYR A 93 -2.39 -0.85 -1.18
N PHE A 94 -3.34 -0.99 -0.27
CA PHE A 94 -4.73 -1.28 -0.62
C PHE A 94 -5.69 -0.70 0.44
N ILE A 95 -6.91 -0.41 0.02
CA ILE A 95 -8.03 -0.13 0.92
C ILE A 95 -8.84 -1.42 1.03
N GLY A 96 -8.82 -2.03 2.22
CA GLY A 96 -9.44 -3.33 2.47
C GLY A 96 -10.95 -3.24 2.68
N GLU A 97 -11.40 -2.23 3.42
CA GLU A 97 -12.80 -2.04 3.74
C GLU A 97 -13.56 -1.43 2.55
N LYS A 98 -14.39 -2.23 1.88
CA LYS A 98 -15.04 -1.87 0.60
C LYS A 98 -15.83 -0.56 0.66
N LYS A 99 -16.56 -0.30 1.76
CA LYS A 99 -17.34 0.94 1.90
C LYS A 99 -16.50 2.21 1.93
N PHE A 100 -15.18 2.07 2.12
CA PHE A 100 -14.24 3.19 2.11
C PHE A 100 -13.38 3.24 0.84
N GLN A 101 -13.60 2.34 -0.11
CA GLN A 101 -12.98 2.42 -1.44
C GLN A 101 -13.59 3.57 -2.23
N ASN A 102 -12.86 4.09 -3.23
CA ASN A 102 -13.25 5.20 -4.10
C ASN A 102 -13.55 6.55 -3.39
N LEU A 103 -13.31 6.66 -2.08
CA LEU A 103 -13.47 7.89 -1.30
C LEU A 103 -12.17 8.71 -1.20
N GLY A 104 -11.17 8.40 -2.02
CA GLY A 104 -9.88 9.12 -2.03
C GLY A 104 -8.91 8.76 -0.92
N LEU A 105 -9.24 7.78 -0.03
CA LEU A 105 -8.38 7.43 1.11
C LEU A 105 -7.03 6.86 0.68
N GLY A 106 -6.96 6.09 -0.42
CA GLY A 106 -5.70 5.63 -0.99
C GLY A 106 -4.79 6.79 -1.40
N SER A 107 -5.36 7.83 -2.02
CA SER A 107 -4.59 9.03 -2.39
C SER A 107 -4.06 9.78 -1.17
N LEU A 108 -4.86 9.89 -0.10
CA LEU A 108 -4.42 10.49 1.16
C LEU A 108 -3.31 9.67 1.84
N ALA A 109 -3.42 8.33 1.81
CA ALA A 109 -2.41 7.43 2.35
C ALA A 109 -1.07 7.59 1.62
N ILE A 110 -1.08 7.63 0.28
CA ILE A 110 0.12 7.89 -0.53
C ILE A 110 0.71 9.27 -0.20
N LYS A 111 -0.11 10.31 -0.09
CA LYS A 111 0.38 11.64 0.27
C LYS A 111 1.07 11.64 1.64
N LYS A 112 0.52 10.92 2.62
CA LYS A 112 1.11 10.80 3.96
C LYS A 112 2.39 9.98 3.96
N VAL A 113 2.43 8.83 3.28
CA VAL A 113 3.66 8.02 3.20
C VAL A 113 4.77 8.75 2.45
N CYS A 114 4.46 9.54 1.42
CA CYS A 114 5.43 10.41 0.76
C CYS A 114 6.04 11.42 1.75
N LYS A 115 5.22 12.02 2.61
CA LYS A 115 5.72 12.92 3.66
C LYS A 115 6.65 12.19 4.62
N ILE A 116 6.25 11.02 5.13
CA ILE A 116 7.06 10.17 6.02
C ILE A 116 8.40 9.83 5.35
N ALA A 117 8.38 9.29 4.13
CA ALA A 117 9.56 8.93 3.37
C ALA A 117 10.55 10.11 3.22
N LYS A 118 10.04 11.28 2.86
CA LYS A 118 10.85 12.50 2.69
C LYS A 118 11.41 13.03 4.01
N THR A 119 10.57 13.16 5.05
CA THR A 119 10.94 13.88 6.27
C THR A 119 11.62 13.01 7.32
N GLN A 120 11.16 11.76 7.52
CA GLN A 120 11.71 10.86 8.54
C GLN A 120 12.88 10.05 7.99
N TYR A 121 12.72 9.45 6.79
CA TYR A 121 13.73 8.58 6.20
C TYR A 121 14.68 9.30 5.23
N LYS A 122 14.47 10.61 4.97
CA LYS A 122 15.29 11.44 4.08
C LYS A 122 15.44 10.84 2.66
N LEU A 123 14.45 10.07 2.21
CA LEU A 123 14.45 9.48 0.89
C LEU A 123 14.32 10.55 -0.19
N LYS A 124 14.86 10.26 -1.36
CA LYS A 124 14.83 11.13 -2.55
C LYS A 124 13.86 10.63 -3.60
N LYS A 125 13.48 9.35 -3.56
CA LYS A 125 12.60 8.74 -4.55
C LYS A 125 11.70 7.69 -3.92
N LEU A 126 10.47 7.59 -4.42
CA LEU A 126 9.59 6.44 -4.20
C LEU A 126 9.25 5.78 -5.53
N ILE A 127 9.10 4.46 -5.49
CA ILE A 127 8.75 3.62 -6.63
C ILE A 127 7.49 2.82 -6.27
N ALA A 128 6.60 2.61 -7.25
CA ALA A 128 5.42 1.78 -7.11
C ALA A 128 5.22 0.91 -8.34
N GLY A 129 5.24 -0.41 -8.18
CA GLY A 129 4.86 -1.37 -9.21
C GLY A 129 3.33 -1.54 -9.25
N VAL A 130 2.75 -1.53 -10.43
CA VAL A 130 1.30 -1.61 -10.63
C VAL A 130 0.96 -2.58 -11.75
N TYR A 131 0.03 -3.49 -11.49
CA TYR A 131 -0.57 -4.30 -12.55
C TYR A 131 -1.19 -3.39 -13.62
N GLU A 132 -0.89 -3.57 -14.89
CA GLU A 132 -1.37 -2.68 -15.99
C GLU A 132 -2.89 -2.52 -16.01
N LYS A 133 -3.65 -3.53 -15.55
CA LYS A 133 -5.11 -3.50 -15.44
C LYS A 133 -5.65 -2.79 -14.18
N ASN A 134 -4.77 -2.41 -13.25
CA ASN A 134 -5.19 -1.72 -12.03
C ASN A 134 -5.37 -0.20 -12.25
N ILE A 135 -6.40 0.15 -13.02
CA ILE A 135 -6.71 1.55 -13.35
C ILE A 135 -6.88 2.45 -12.12
N PRO A 136 -7.58 2.01 -11.04
CA PRO A 136 -7.70 2.84 -9.84
C PRO A 136 -6.34 3.22 -9.23
N SER A 137 -5.40 2.26 -9.13
CA SER A 137 -4.07 2.54 -8.57
C SER A 137 -3.27 3.50 -9.44
N LYS A 138 -3.31 3.36 -10.76
CA LYS A 138 -2.66 4.29 -11.71
C LYS A 138 -3.13 5.73 -11.46
N LYS A 139 -4.44 5.96 -11.48
CA LYS A 139 -5.04 7.28 -11.22
C LYS A 139 -4.64 7.86 -9.86
N VAL A 140 -4.56 7.04 -8.84
CA VAL A 140 -4.15 7.48 -7.48
C VAL A 140 -2.67 7.90 -7.46
N LEU A 141 -1.79 7.15 -8.10
CA LEU A 141 -0.37 7.48 -8.21
C LEU A 141 -0.16 8.78 -8.99
N GLU A 142 -0.77 8.91 -10.17
CA GLU A 142 -0.70 10.11 -11.03
C GLU A 142 -1.22 11.35 -10.29
N LYS A 143 -2.34 11.24 -9.57
CA LYS A 143 -2.87 12.32 -8.70
C LYS A 143 -1.87 12.75 -7.63
N ASN A 144 -1.01 11.84 -7.16
CA ASN A 144 0.04 12.11 -6.18
C ASN A 144 1.39 12.47 -6.83
N LYS A 145 1.38 12.81 -8.15
CA LYS A 145 2.57 13.24 -8.89
C LYS A 145 3.65 12.16 -9.04
N PHE A 146 3.24 10.88 -9.08
CA PHE A 146 4.07 9.83 -9.63
C PHE A 146 3.95 9.85 -11.15
N ILE A 147 5.05 9.62 -11.84
CA ILE A 147 5.13 9.51 -13.30
C ILE A 147 5.43 8.06 -13.69
N LEU A 148 4.93 7.63 -14.84
CA LEU A 148 5.29 6.35 -15.43
C LEU A 148 6.74 6.42 -15.91
N GLU A 149 7.62 5.58 -15.34
CA GLU A 149 9.06 5.55 -15.68
C GLU A 149 9.43 4.35 -16.54
N GLY A 150 8.60 3.31 -16.56
CA GLY A 150 8.86 2.10 -17.33
C GLY A 150 7.82 1.03 -17.13
N PHE A 151 8.08 -0.13 -17.72
CA PHE A 151 7.26 -1.31 -17.54
C PHE A 151 8.09 -2.59 -17.67
N ILE A 152 7.61 -3.66 -17.03
CA ILE A 152 8.15 -5.02 -17.24
C ILE A 152 7.10 -5.81 -18.03
N SER A 153 7.44 -6.13 -19.27
CA SER A 153 6.51 -6.81 -20.18
C SER A 153 6.10 -8.17 -19.64
N LYS A 154 4.79 -8.46 -19.68
CA LYS A 154 4.20 -9.77 -19.38
C LYS A 154 4.65 -10.40 -18.05
N LYS A 155 4.97 -9.60 -17.06
CA LYS A 155 5.49 -10.06 -15.75
C LYS A 155 4.47 -10.89 -14.98
N TYR A 156 3.23 -10.43 -14.89
CA TYR A 156 2.20 -11.02 -14.02
C TYR A 156 1.31 -12.01 -14.78
N LEU A 157 0.91 -13.09 -14.09
CA LEU A 157 -0.22 -13.92 -14.50
C LEU A 157 -1.49 -13.38 -13.82
N PHE A 158 -2.46 -12.93 -14.62
CA PHE A 158 -3.70 -12.35 -14.14
C PHE A 158 -4.87 -12.94 -14.95
N GLU A 159 -5.78 -13.66 -14.27
CA GLU A 159 -6.95 -14.28 -14.88
C GLU A 159 -6.60 -15.11 -16.14
N GLY A 160 -5.57 -15.97 -16.04
CA GLY A 160 -5.11 -16.85 -17.11
C GLY A 160 -4.30 -16.18 -18.23
N ARG A 161 -4.05 -14.86 -18.16
CA ARG A 161 -3.30 -14.12 -19.17
C ARG A 161 -2.08 -13.42 -18.59
N ARG A 162 -1.01 -13.31 -19.37
CA ARG A 162 0.15 -12.51 -19.01
C ARG A 162 -0.14 -11.03 -19.23
N ILE A 163 0.11 -10.23 -18.22
CA ILE A 163 0.00 -8.77 -18.25
C ILE A 163 1.27 -8.13 -17.70
N SER A 164 1.49 -6.87 -18.08
CA SER A 164 2.70 -6.13 -17.69
C SER A 164 2.59 -5.54 -16.30
N GLU A 165 3.74 -5.27 -15.69
CA GLU A 165 3.88 -4.35 -14.57
C GLU A 165 4.23 -2.97 -15.10
N LEU A 166 3.54 -1.96 -14.63
CA LEU A 166 3.90 -0.56 -14.83
C LEU A 166 4.68 -0.06 -13.62
N ILE A 167 5.78 0.64 -13.86
CA ILE A 167 6.64 1.18 -12.80
C ILE A 167 6.46 2.69 -12.77
N TYR A 168 5.92 3.15 -11.65
CA TYR A 168 5.71 4.57 -11.37
C TYR A 168 6.76 5.05 -10.38
N GLY A 169 7.35 6.22 -10.65
CA GLY A 169 8.33 6.85 -9.78
C GLY A 169 7.93 8.26 -9.36
N LYS A 170 8.42 8.69 -8.20
CA LYS A 170 8.29 10.06 -7.70
C LYS A 170 9.58 10.51 -7.05
N LEU A 171 10.17 11.57 -7.57
CA LEU A 171 11.26 12.33 -6.93
C LEU A 171 10.70 13.35 -5.94
N PHE A 172 11.50 13.70 -4.90
CA PHE A 172 11.14 14.67 -3.85
C PHE A 172 11.93 15.97 -3.92
#